data_8af156188cc68086e826756143556a71
#
_entry.id   8af156188cc68086e826756143556a71
#
_cell.length_a   1.000
_cell.length_b   1.000
_cell.length_c   1.000
_cell.angle_alpha   90.00
_cell.angle_beta   90.00
_cell.angle_gamma   90.00
#
_symmetry.space_group_name_H-M   'P 1'
#
loop_
_entity.id
_entity.type
_entity.pdbx_description
1 polymer ?
#
loop_
_entity_poly.entity_id
_entity_poly.type
_entity_poly.pdbx_seq_one_letter_code
_entity_poly.pdbx_strand_id
1 'polypeptide(L)'
;MKEEIPLDKLIDLIINDYDRERIETGIKRQIMVQENKEPDYLPLFLHGKIPEMDRFPSYDRRDQFYDPEKMLYTLLWGCLSIIRGKADNIPCVRVNFGTGFLATVFGLEQQIFPDKMPWLKSHLEIEKIMKMQIEDLEPLEDKGLIPQWKRYTDFYREKLKDIPFIKMYLPDTQGVFDLAHLVAGD
;
A
#
# COMPACT_ATOMS: atom_id res chain seq x y z
N MET A 1 -16.72 -11.20 21.82
CA MET A 1 -15.94 -9.97 21.54
C MET A 1 -14.65 -10.40 20.86
N LYS A 2 -14.30 -9.77 19.74
CA LYS A 2 -12.98 -9.98 19.15
C LYS A 2 -11.96 -9.33 20.11
N GLU A 3 -10.86 -10.02 20.36
CA GLU A 3 -9.77 -9.47 21.17
C GLU A 3 -9.12 -8.33 20.39
N GLU A 4 -9.12 -7.11 20.92
CA GLU A 4 -8.42 -5.99 20.31
C GLU A 4 -6.93 -6.09 20.66
N ILE A 5 -6.12 -6.44 19.67
CA ILE A 5 -4.66 -6.37 19.78
C ILE A 5 -4.23 -4.98 19.32
N PRO A 6 -3.57 -4.18 20.14
CA PRO A 6 -3.01 -2.89 19.74
C PRO A 6 -1.92 -3.06 18.67
N LEU A 7 -1.69 -1.98 17.90
CA LEU A 7 -0.71 -1.97 16.81
C LEU A 7 0.69 -2.40 17.26
N ASP A 8 1.14 -1.90 18.41
CA ASP A 8 2.48 -2.22 18.94
C ASP A 8 2.62 -3.72 19.25
N LYS A 9 1.56 -4.36 19.78
CA LYS A 9 1.57 -5.82 20.00
C LYS A 9 1.58 -6.63 18.71
N LEU A 10 0.94 -6.15 17.65
CA LEU A 10 1.03 -6.76 16.33
C LEU A 10 2.45 -6.65 15.76
N ILE A 11 3.11 -5.51 15.97
CA ILE A 11 4.51 -5.29 15.63
C ILE A 11 5.41 -6.29 16.37
N ASP A 12 5.21 -6.48 17.66
CA ASP A 12 5.96 -7.46 18.46
C ASP A 12 5.79 -8.89 17.93
N LEU A 13 4.58 -9.28 17.52
CA LEU A 13 4.34 -10.59 16.92
C LEU A 13 5.13 -10.76 15.62
N ILE A 14 5.17 -9.73 14.78
CA ILE A 14 5.92 -9.71 13.52
C ILE A 14 7.42 -9.86 13.78
N ILE A 15 7.96 -9.14 14.76
CA ILE A 15 9.38 -9.21 15.14
C ILE A 15 9.73 -10.61 15.64
N ASN A 16 8.90 -11.17 16.51
CA ASN A 16 9.14 -12.49 17.11
C ASN A 16 9.06 -13.65 16.07
N ASP A 17 8.19 -13.52 15.07
CA ASP A 17 7.99 -14.56 14.05
C ASP A 17 8.91 -14.38 12.83
N TYR A 18 9.69 -13.29 12.77
CA TYR A 18 10.54 -12.98 11.64
C TYR A 18 11.71 -13.95 11.51
N ASP A 19 11.74 -14.64 10.38
CA ASP A 19 12.84 -15.53 9.98
C ASP A 19 13.69 -14.84 8.90
N ARG A 20 14.81 -14.26 9.32
CA ARG A 20 15.70 -13.50 8.46
C ARG A 20 16.25 -14.31 7.31
N GLU A 21 16.79 -15.50 7.59
CA GLU A 21 17.46 -16.35 6.60
C GLU A 21 16.48 -16.77 5.50
N ARG A 22 15.26 -17.12 5.88
CA ARG A 22 14.21 -17.49 4.93
C ARG A 22 13.81 -16.32 4.05
N ILE A 23 13.58 -15.13 4.62
CA ILE A 23 13.18 -13.94 3.83
C ILE A 23 14.30 -13.52 2.87
N GLU A 24 15.57 -13.51 3.32
CA GLU A 24 16.72 -13.20 2.47
C GLU A 24 16.87 -14.23 1.33
N THR A 25 16.59 -15.50 1.61
CA THR A 25 16.60 -16.57 0.57
C THR A 25 15.49 -16.32 -0.46
N GLY A 26 14.28 -15.99 -0.03
CA GLY A 26 13.18 -15.65 -0.94
C GLY A 26 13.51 -14.43 -1.83
N ILE A 27 14.09 -13.38 -1.25
CA ILE A 27 14.55 -12.20 -1.99
C ILE A 27 15.61 -12.62 -3.05
N LYS A 28 16.59 -13.43 -2.66
CA LYS A 28 17.65 -13.91 -3.57
C LYS A 28 17.07 -14.66 -4.76
N ARG A 29 16.11 -15.57 -4.54
CA ARG A 29 15.41 -16.28 -5.62
C ARG A 29 14.72 -15.34 -6.60
N GLN A 30 14.02 -14.35 -6.08
CA GLN A 30 13.32 -13.35 -6.91
C GLN A 30 14.31 -12.55 -7.76
N ILE A 31 15.44 -12.11 -7.18
CA ILE A 31 16.49 -11.40 -7.92
C ILE A 31 17.08 -12.29 -9.01
N MET A 32 17.36 -13.55 -8.71
CA MET A 32 17.90 -14.49 -9.71
C MET A 32 16.95 -14.63 -10.92
N VAL A 33 15.64 -14.77 -10.68
CA VAL A 33 14.65 -14.84 -11.76
C VAL A 33 14.62 -13.53 -12.57
N GLN A 34 14.65 -12.37 -11.93
CA GLN A 34 14.70 -11.08 -12.62
C GLN A 34 15.96 -10.90 -13.47
N GLU A 35 17.07 -11.47 -13.05
CA GLU A 35 18.34 -11.47 -13.78
C GLU A 35 18.45 -12.60 -14.81
N ASN A 36 17.38 -13.36 -15.08
CA ASN A 36 17.35 -14.55 -15.93
C ASN A 36 18.36 -15.63 -15.50
N LYS A 37 18.61 -15.76 -14.19
CA LYS A 37 19.40 -16.83 -13.57
C LYS A 37 18.49 -17.89 -12.99
N GLU A 38 18.94 -19.14 -13.01
CA GLU A 38 18.18 -20.25 -12.42
C GLU A 38 18.37 -20.30 -10.90
N PRO A 39 17.29 -20.12 -10.09
CA PRO A 39 17.34 -20.30 -8.65
C PRO A 39 17.33 -21.79 -8.28
N ASP A 40 17.56 -22.10 -7.01
CA ASP A 40 17.46 -23.47 -6.46
C ASP A 40 16.06 -24.08 -6.67
N TYR A 41 15.01 -23.24 -6.58
CA TYR A 41 13.65 -23.52 -7.07
C TYR A 41 12.90 -22.20 -7.35
N LEU A 42 11.83 -22.28 -8.11
CA LEU A 42 11.03 -21.10 -8.45
C LEU A 42 10.43 -20.45 -7.19
N PRO A 43 10.49 -19.10 -7.06
CA PRO A 43 9.88 -18.41 -5.94
C PRO A 43 8.39 -18.73 -5.82
N LEU A 44 7.97 -19.13 -4.62
CA LEU A 44 6.58 -19.39 -4.30
C LEU A 44 5.94 -18.20 -3.61
N PHE A 45 4.86 -17.67 -4.20
CA PHE A 45 4.07 -16.59 -3.62
C PHE A 45 2.75 -17.12 -3.11
N LEU A 46 2.49 -16.92 -1.82
CA LEU A 46 1.22 -17.27 -1.21
C LEU A 46 0.48 -15.99 -0.80
N HIS A 47 -0.79 -15.94 -1.15
CA HIS A 47 -1.70 -14.89 -0.72
C HIS A 47 -2.86 -15.53 0.02
N GLY A 48 -3.08 -15.09 1.24
CA GLY A 48 -4.17 -15.64 2.05
C GLY A 48 -4.19 -15.07 3.46
N LYS A 49 -5.26 -15.41 4.17
CA LYS A 49 -5.39 -15.10 5.57
C LYS A 49 -4.91 -16.30 6.39
N ILE A 50 -4.15 -16.05 7.44
CA ILE A 50 -3.92 -17.07 8.47
C ILE A 50 -5.16 -17.17 9.35
N PRO A 51 -5.48 -18.36 9.91
CA PRO A 51 -6.71 -18.58 10.67
C PRO A 51 -6.90 -17.63 11.85
N GLU A 52 -5.81 -17.20 12.48
CA GLU A 52 -5.83 -16.28 13.60
C GLU A 52 -6.37 -14.89 13.25
N MET A 53 -6.31 -14.49 11.98
CA MET A 53 -6.80 -13.16 11.56
C MET A 53 -8.28 -12.95 11.81
N ASP A 54 -9.07 -14.03 11.84
CA ASP A 54 -10.51 -13.94 12.09
C ASP A 54 -10.85 -13.57 13.55
N ARG A 55 -9.87 -13.65 14.46
CA ARG A 55 -10.00 -13.29 15.88
C ARG A 55 -9.83 -11.79 16.13
N PHE A 56 -9.21 -11.05 15.22
CA PHE A 56 -8.81 -9.67 15.43
C PHE A 56 -9.72 -8.69 14.66
N PRO A 57 -9.74 -7.41 15.09
CA PRO A 57 -10.49 -6.39 14.37
C PRO A 57 -10.04 -6.29 12.92
N SER A 58 -10.99 -6.12 12.04
CA SER A 58 -10.74 -5.80 10.65
C SER A 58 -11.37 -4.44 10.37
N TYR A 59 -10.63 -3.57 9.75
CA TYR A 59 -11.08 -2.24 9.38
C TYR A 59 -11.52 -2.23 7.92
N ASP A 60 -12.66 -1.62 7.63
CA ASP A 60 -13.12 -1.44 6.27
C ASP A 60 -12.24 -0.43 5.50
N ARG A 61 -12.45 -0.32 4.18
CA ARG A 61 -11.63 0.56 3.32
C ARG A 61 -11.80 2.03 3.65
N ARG A 62 -12.99 2.45 4.10
CA ARG A 62 -13.25 3.82 4.50
C ARG A 62 -12.52 4.16 5.79
N ASP A 63 -12.56 3.29 6.78
CA ASP A 63 -11.81 3.43 8.01
C ASP A 63 -10.31 3.59 7.75
N GLN A 64 -9.74 2.69 6.91
CA GLN A 64 -8.34 2.74 6.51
C GLN A 64 -7.98 4.03 5.77
N PHE A 65 -8.90 4.55 4.95
CA PHE A 65 -8.66 5.78 4.18
C PHE A 65 -8.52 7.03 5.07
N TYR A 66 -9.22 7.08 6.19
CA TYR A 66 -9.22 8.24 7.09
C TYR A 66 -8.31 8.09 8.31
N ASP A 67 -7.80 6.89 8.58
CA ASP A 67 -7.02 6.58 9.76
C ASP A 67 -5.73 5.81 9.38
N PRO A 68 -4.52 6.45 9.54
CA PRO A 68 -3.25 5.81 9.20
C PRO A 68 -2.93 4.58 10.04
N GLU A 69 -3.38 4.55 11.30
CA GLU A 69 -3.14 3.41 12.19
C GLU A 69 -3.96 2.20 11.74
N LYS A 70 -5.23 2.38 11.37
CA LYS A 70 -6.09 1.31 10.85
C LYS A 70 -5.59 0.78 9.50
N MET A 71 -5.08 1.66 8.63
CA MET A 71 -4.48 1.23 7.37
C MET A 71 -3.20 0.43 7.63
N LEU A 72 -2.29 0.95 8.44
CA LEU A 72 -1.04 0.25 8.79
C LEU A 72 -1.32 -1.09 9.47
N TYR A 73 -2.26 -1.12 10.41
CA TYR A 73 -2.67 -2.35 11.10
C TYR A 73 -3.09 -3.45 10.10
N THR A 74 -3.93 -3.09 9.13
CA THR A 74 -4.39 -4.03 8.09
C THR A 74 -3.24 -4.53 7.22
N LEU A 75 -2.30 -3.66 6.85
CA LEU A 75 -1.12 -4.00 6.06
C LEU A 75 -0.16 -4.92 6.83
N LEU A 76 0.04 -4.65 8.13
CA LEU A 76 0.90 -5.46 8.99
C LEU A 76 0.33 -6.86 9.23
N TRP A 77 -0.99 -7.03 9.25
CA TRP A 77 -1.59 -8.37 9.22
C TRP A 77 -1.21 -9.13 7.94
N GLY A 78 -1.16 -8.44 6.81
CA GLY A 78 -0.64 -9.00 5.56
C GLY A 78 0.82 -9.45 5.70
N CYS A 79 1.67 -8.61 6.31
CA CYS A 79 3.08 -8.94 6.59
C CYS A 79 3.20 -10.17 7.51
N LEU A 80 2.42 -10.25 8.58
CA LEU A 80 2.42 -11.39 9.49
C LEU A 80 2.00 -12.68 8.77
N SER A 81 1.01 -12.61 7.87
CA SER A 81 0.58 -13.74 7.05
C SER A 81 1.69 -14.24 6.13
N ILE A 82 2.46 -13.33 5.51
CA ILE A 82 3.63 -13.64 4.69
C ILE A 82 4.71 -14.35 5.53
N ILE A 83 5.00 -13.81 6.70
CA ILE A 83 6.04 -14.35 7.60
C ILE A 83 5.66 -15.76 8.05
N ARG A 84 4.43 -15.97 8.50
CA ARG A 84 3.93 -17.29 8.97
C ARG A 84 3.69 -18.27 7.85
N GLY A 85 3.33 -17.79 6.65
CA GLY A 85 3.07 -18.61 5.47
C GLY A 85 4.31 -19.30 4.91
N LYS A 86 5.51 -18.88 5.32
CA LYS A 86 6.80 -19.45 4.89
C LYS A 86 7.00 -19.52 3.36
N ALA A 87 6.38 -18.60 2.63
CA ALA A 87 6.56 -18.41 1.20
C ALA A 87 7.68 -17.40 0.89
N ASP A 88 7.99 -17.21 -0.38
CA ASP A 88 9.05 -16.27 -0.82
C ASP A 88 8.56 -14.83 -0.99
N ASN A 89 7.36 -14.51 -0.51
CA ASN A 89 6.85 -13.15 -0.46
C ASN A 89 7.74 -12.26 0.43
N ILE A 90 7.88 -11.00 0.05
CA ILE A 90 8.59 -9.99 0.84
C ILE A 90 7.57 -9.21 1.68
N PRO A 91 7.72 -9.16 3.02
CA PRO A 91 6.83 -8.33 3.84
C PRO A 91 7.07 -6.85 3.53
N CYS A 92 6.02 -6.19 3.06
CA CYS A 92 6.09 -4.79 2.67
C CYS A 92 4.76 -4.08 2.90
N VAL A 93 4.83 -2.75 3.05
CA VAL A 93 3.67 -1.89 3.25
C VAL A 93 3.71 -0.71 2.28
N ARG A 94 2.54 -0.20 1.93
CA ARG A 94 2.41 1.08 1.22
C ARG A 94 1.15 1.81 1.67
N VAL A 95 1.19 3.12 1.68
CA VAL A 95 -0.02 3.92 1.79
C VAL A 95 -0.85 3.73 0.52
N ASN A 96 -2.08 3.27 0.66
CA ASN A 96 -2.92 2.88 -0.48
C ASN A 96 -4.23 3.67 -0.52
N PHE A 97 -4.24 4.72 -1.33
CA PHE A 97 -5.41 5.55 -1.61
C PHE A 97 -6.09 5.20 -2.95
N GLY A 98 -5.80 4.02 -3.49
CA GLY A 98 -6.37 3.55 -4.77
C GLY A 98 -5.64 4.11 -5.99
N THR A 99 -6.02 3.60 -7.14
CA THR A 99 -5.40 3.94 -8.45
C THR A 99 -5.62 5.40 -8.85
N GLY A 100 -6.72 6.01 -8.41
CA GLY A 100 -7.01 7.43 -8.66
C GLY A 100 -6.23 8.41 -7.78
N PHE A 101 -5.26 7.95 -6.97
CA PHE A 101 -4.49 8.78 -6.06
C PHE A 101 -3.85 9.99 -6.77
N LEU A 102 -3.10 9.75 -7.85
CA LEU A 102 -2.40 10.82 -8.56
C LEU A 102 -3.36 11.72 -9.35
N ALA A 103 -4.49 11.21 -9.82
CA ALA A 103 -5.50 11.99 -10.51
C ALA A 103 -6.10 13.12 -9.62
N THR A 104 -6.02 12.96 -8.29
CA THR A 104 -6.49 14.02 -7.36
C THR A 104 -5.66 15.30 -7.42
N VAL A 105 -4.43 15.25 -7.92
CA VAL A 105 -3.57 16.41 -8.13
C VAL A 105 -4.18 17.39 -9.14
N PHE A 106 -4.95 16.88 -10.08
CA PHE A 106 -5.69 17.65 -11.08
C PHE A 106 -7.03 18.21 -10.55
N GLY A 107 -7.28 18.08 -9.24
CA GLY A 107 -8.50 18.56 -8.60
C GLY A 107 -9.67 17.57 -8.64
N LEU A 108 -9.43 16.33 -9.04
CA LEU A 108 -10.44 15.28 -9.00
C LEU A 108 -10.64 14.75 -7.58
N GLU A 109 -11.88 14.44 -7.25
CA GLU A 109 -12.25 13.87 -5.96
C GLU A 109 -12.47 12.36 -6.07
N GLN A 110 -12.15 11.65 -5.00
CA GLN A 110 -12.48 10.24 -4.87
C GLN A 110 -13.76 10.02 -4.08
N GLN A 111 -14.53 9.04 -4.49
CA GLN A 111 -15.58 8.42 -3.68
C GLN A 111 -14.98 7.28 -2.86
N ILE A 112 -15.19 7.32 -1.55
CA ILE A 112 -14.63 6.35 -0.62
C ILE A 112 -15.73 5.37 -0.20
N PHE A 113 -15.44 4.08 -0.38
CA PHE A 113 -16.35 2.98 -0.09
C PHE A 113 -15.85 2.16 1.10
N PRO A 114 -16.73 1.49 1.85
CA PRO A 114 -16.30 0.62 2.93
C PRO A 114 -15.74 -0.74 2.44
N ASP A 115 -16.22 -1.23 1.31
CA ASP A 115 -16.05 -2.60 0.82
C ASP A 115 -15.15 -2.74 -0.42
N LYS A 116 -14.84 -1.63 -1.08
CA LYS A 116 -14.00 -1.60 -2.28
C LYS A 116 -13.02 -0.43 -2.28
N MET A 117 -12.06 -0.47 -3.21
CA MET A 117 -11.08 0.61 -3.37
C MET A 117 -11.75 1.93 -3.73
N PRO A 118 -11.18 3.07 -3.28
CA PRO A 118 -11.61 4.39 -3.71
C PRO A 118 -11.60 4.51 -5.23
N TRP A 119 -12.57 5.26 -5.77
CA TRP A 119 -12.65 5.53 -7.19
C TRP A 119 -12.95 7.01 -7.43
N LEU A 120 -12.57 7.54 -8.60
CA LEU A 120 -12.87 8.92 -8.96
C LEU A 120 -14.38 9.13 -9.09
N LYS A 121 -14.87 10.29 -8.66
CA LYS A 121 -16.29 10.67 -8.77
C LYS A 121 -16.68 11.11 -10.18
N SER A 122 -15.73 11.68 -10.91
CA SER A 122 -15.92 12.24 -12.25
C SER A 122 -14.59 12.33 -12.98
N HIS A 123 -14.64 12.67 -14.25
CA HIS A 123 -13.50 13.08 -15.07
C HIS A 123 -13.52 14.59 -15.28
N LEU A 124 -12.43 15.14 -15.78
CA LEU A 124 -12.37 16.55 -16.19
C LEU A 124 -12.87 16.71 -17.62
N GLU A 125 -13.55 17.82 -17.88
CA GLU A 125 -13.89 18.23 -19.24
C GLU A 125 -12.64 18.51 -20.06
N ILE A 126 -12.62 18.10 -21.33
CA ILE A 126 -11.47 18.25 -22.23
C ILE A 126 -11.04 19.71 -22.35
N GLU A 127 -12.00 20.65 -22.41
CA GLU A 127 -11.71 22.07 -22.48
C GLU A 127 -10.96 22.58 -21.24
N LYS A 128 -11.21 21.99 -20.07
CA LYS A 128 -10.49 22.32 -18.85
C LYS A 128 -9.07 21.76 -18.89
N ILE A 129 -8.91 20.53 -19.35
CA ILE A 129 -7.59 19.88 -19.48
C ILE A 129 -6.72 20.68 -20.46
N MET A 130 -7.24 21.05 -21.61
CA MET A 130 -6.52 21.81 -22.65
C MET A 130 -6.07 23.21 -22.21
N LYS A 131 -6.66 23.76 -21.15
CA LYS A 131 -6.29 25.07 -20.58
C LYS A 131 -5.33 24.96 -19.39
N MET A 132 -5.13 23.76 -18.84
CA MET A 132 -4.21 23.55 -17.73
C MET A 132 -2.75 23.80 -18.14
N GLN A 133 -2.01 24.46 -17.27
CA GLN A 133 -0.56 24.60 -17.39
C GLN A 133 0.11 23.75 -16.31
N ILE A 134 1.34 23.33 -16.55
CA ILE A 134 2.10 22.55 -15.57
C ILE A 134 2.27 23.34 -14.27
N GLU A 135 2.44 24.65 -14.38
CA GLU A 135 2.58 25.59 -13.26
C GLU A 135 1.35 25.61 -12.34
N ASP A 136 0.16 25.29 -12.86
CA ASP A 136 -1.08 25.16 -12.05
C ASP A 136 -1.01 23.99 -11.08
N LEU A 137 -0.14 23.00 -11.34
CA LEU A 137 0.06 21.83 -10.50
C LEU A 137 1.16 22.02 -9.44
N GLU A 138 1.89 23.11 -9.48
CA GLU A 138 2.94 23.41 -8.49
C GLU A 138 2.41 24.23 -7.30
N PRO A 139 2.95 24.05 -6.08
CA PRO A 139 3.82 22.92 -5.72
C PRO A 139 3.03 21.61 -5.59
N LEU A 140 3.53 20.55 -6.20
CA LEU A 140 2.89 19.26 -6.28
C LEU A 140 2.58 18.64 -4.90
N GLU A 141 3.47 18.89 -3.93
CA GLU A 141 3.35 18.41 -2.56
C GLU A 141 2.11 18.89 -1.80
N ASP A 142 1.48 19.95 -2.26
CA ASP A 142 0.29 20.55 -1.63
C ASP A 142 -1.01 20.17 -2.34
N LYS A 143 -0.93 19.40 -3.43
CA LYS A 143 -2.08 19.06 -4.27
C LYS A 143 -2.72 17.71 -3.92
N GLY A 144 -4.03 17.65 -4.10
CA GLY A 144 -4.82 16.43 -4.00
C GLY A 144 -4.60 15.67 -2.69
N LEU A 145 -4.31 14.38 -2.79
CA LEU A 145 -4.04 13.50 -1.65
C LEU A 145 -2.55 13.44 -1.27
N ILE A 146 -1.65 14.19 -1.91
CA ILE A 146 -0.21 14.17 -1.59
C ILE A 146 0.06 14.54 -0.13
N PRO A 147 -0.55 15.62 0.45
CA PRO A 147 -0.35 15.94 1.87
C PRO A 147 -0.80 14.81 2.81
N GLN A 148 -1.90 14.15 2.51
CA GLN A 148 -2.39 13.04 3.31
C GLN A 148 -1.46 11.82 3.19
N TRP A 149 -0.97 11.53 1.99
CA TRP A 149 0.01 10.46 1.75
C TRP A 149 1.32 10.70 2.51
N LYS A 150 1.85 11.93 2.50
CA LYS A 150 3.04 12.31 3.27
C LYS A 150 2.83 12.04 4.77
N ARG A 151 1.72 12.53 5.33
CA ARG A 151 1.37 12.30 6.74
C ARG A 151 1.30 10.81 7.11
N TYR A 152 0.69 9.97 6.25
CA TYR A 152 0.62 8.53 6.48
C TYR A 152 1.99 7.86 6.38
N THR A 153 2.78 8.27 5.39
CA THR A 153 4.14 7.78 5.20
C THR A 153 5.03 8.09 6.40
N ASP A 154 4.94 9.29 6.94
CA ASP A 154 5.71 9.70 8.12
C ASP A 154 5.26 8.94 9.37
N PHE A 155 3.96 8.71 9.54
CA PHE A 155 3.42 7.85 10.60
C PHE A 155 3.97 6.41 10.48
N TYR A 156 3.99 5.83 9.28
CA TYR A 156 4.54 4.49 9.06
C TYR A 156 6.04 4.44 9.34
N ARG A 157 6.81 5.44 8.91
CA ARG A 157 8.25 5.53 9.19
C ARG A 157 8.52 5.55 10.68
N GLU A 158 7.75 6.32 11.44
CA GLU A 158 7.90 6.38 12.90
C GLU A 158 7.56 5.04 13.56
N LYS A 159 6.46 4.42 13.17
CA LYS A 159 6.03 3.13 13.74
C LYS A 159 6.93 1.95 13.35
N LEU A 160 7.56 2.00 12.18
CA LEU A 160 8.38 0.92 11.64
C LEU A 160 9.90 1.19 11.71
N LYS A 161 10.33 2.25 12.39
CA LYS A 161 11.74 2.66 12.45
C LYS A 161 12.68 1.56 12.93
N ASP A 162 12.22 0.73 13.84
CA ASP A 162 12.99 -0.37 14.44
C ASP A 162 12.78 -1.72 13.73
N ILE A 163 12.06 -1.73 12.59
CA ILE A 163 11.72 -2.94 11.82
C ILE A 163 12.20 -2.82 10.37
N PRO A 164 13.52 -2.81 10.12
CA PRO A 164 14.08 -2.51 8.79
C PRO A 164 13.79 -3.59 7.73
N PHE A 165 13.30 -4.75 8.12
CA PHE A 165 12.94 -5.83 7.21
C PHE A 165 11.55 -5.66 6.57
N ILE A 166 10.66 -4.84 7.13
CA ILE A 166 9.43 -4.43 6.45
C ILE A 166 9.77 -3.26 5.53
N LYS A 167 9.61 -3.48 4.23
CA LYS A 167 9.90 -2.45 3.23
C LYS A 167 8.70 -1.57 2.97
N MET A 168 8.95 -0.27 2.86
CA MET A 168 7.96 0.68 2.36
C MET A 168 8.21 0.96 0.89
N TYR A 169 7.16 0.98 0.09
CA TYR A 169 7.25 1.34 -1.32
C TYR A 169 6.24 2.43 -1.69
N LEU A 170 6.46 3.02 -2.87
CA LEU A 170 5.68 4.15 -3.35
C LEU A 170 4.19 3.78 -3.56
N PRO A 171 3.29 4.77 -3.51
CA PRO A 171 1.90 4.56 -3.85
C PRO A 171 1.75 4.15 -5.32
N ASP A 172 0.57 3.67 -5.65
CA ASP A 172 0.22 3.35 -7.02
C ASP A 172 -0.01 4.65 -7.81
N THR A 173 0.90 4.97 -8.70
CA THR A 173 0.86 6.22 -9.47
C THR A 173 0.33 6.04 -10.89
N GLN A 174 0.07 4.81 -11.31
CA GLN A 174 -0.33 4.45 -12.67
C GLN A 174 0.68 4.87 -13.76
N GLY A 175 0.55 4.29 -14.93
CA GLY A 175 1.26 4.75 -16.12
C GLY A 175 0.68 6.06 -16.66
N VAL A 176 1.45 6.76 -17.48
CA VAL A 176 1.04 8.07 -18.05
C VAL A 176 -0.29 7.95 -18.81
N PHE A 177 -0.48 6.86 -19.55
CA PHE A 177 -1.69 6.62 -20.34
C PHE A 177 -2.89 6.35 -19.44
N ASP A 178 -2.73 5.50 -18.42
CA ASP A 178 -3.79 5.20 -17.46
C ASP A 178 -4.18 6.43 -16.65
N LEU A 179 -3.19 7.27 -16.28
CA LEU A 179 -3.47 8.52 -15.59
C LEU A 179 -4.27 9.49 -16.48
N ALA A 180 -3.90 9.61 -17.77
CA ALA A 180 -4.63 10.43 -18.73
C ALA A 180 -6.09 9.97 -18.85
N HIS A 181 -6.32 8.66 -18.97
CA HIS A 181 -7.66 8.08 -19.00
C HIS A 181 -8.43 8.33 -17.68
N LEU A 182 -7.79 8.18 -16.53
CA LEU A 182 -8.41 8.50 -15.23
C LEU A 182 -8.81 9.98 -15.10
N VAL A 183 -8.08 10.88 -15.73
CA VAL A 183 -8.34 12.32 -15.70
C VAL A 183 -9.41 12.73 -16.72
N ALA A 184 -9.30 12.24 -17.95
CA ALA A 184 -10.13 12.68 -19.09
C ALA A 184 -11.36 11.80 -19.34
N GLY A 185 -11.36 10.55 -18.88
CA GLY A 185 -12.37 9.56 -19.28
C GLY A 185 -12.09 8.95 -20.64
N ASP A 186 -13.10 8.29 -21.22
CA ASP A 186 -13.10 7.70 -22.56
C ASP A 186 -13.30 8.75 -23.66
#